data_c522d435a040714a559668a9f98c003e
#
_entry.id   c522d435a040714a559668a9f98c003e
#
_cell.length_a   1.000
_cell.length_b   1.000
_cell.length_c   1.000
_cell.angle_alpha   90.00
_cell.angle_beta   90.00
_cell.angle_gamma   90.00
#
_symmetry.space_group_name_H-M   'P 1'
#
loop_
_entity.id
_entity.type
_entity.pdbx_description
1 polymer ?
#
loop_
_entity_poly.entity_id
_entity_poly.type
_entity_poly.pdbx_seq_one_letter_code
_entity_poly.pdbx_strand_id
1 'polypeptide(L)'
;DTLANMHDLLQSTLGNSVQIKTSFRSDLWRALVDPNQIELAVLNLAINARDASEVGDSITLETANATVGPPENAHEPPAGEYVVVSVTDNGTGMTKEVLAKAFEPFYTTKEIGKGSGLGLSQVLGFAKQSGGGMRIESRVGEGTSVKIYLPRAMRSDLPLPSESIGAPKRSVKGAVILLVDDDSAVREVTASILRDLGHVVIEVGSGGGALDL
;
A
#
# COMPACT_ATOMS: atom_id res chain seq x y z
N ASP A 1 7.17 -12.02 7.68
CA ASP A 1 7.05 -11.46 9.04
C ASP A 1 6.22 -10.16 9.06
N THR A 2 6.36 -9.24 8.09
CA THR A 2 5.62 -7.96 8.06
C THR A 2 4.11 -8.16 8.17
N LEU A 3 3.49 -8.97 7.32
CA LEU A 3 2.03 -9.20 7.34
C LEU A 3 1.54 -9.93 8.59
N ALA A 4 2.37 -10.79 9.19
CA ALA A 4 2.01 -11.49 10.43
C ALA A 4 1.84 -10.51 11.61
N ASN A 5 2.62 -9.43 11.63
CA ASN A 5 2.56 -8.41 12.66
C ASN A 5 1.38 -7.45 12.47
N MET A 6 0.72 -7.46 11.31
CA MET A 6 -0.42 -6.58 11.03
C MET A 6 -1.75 -7.04 11.66
N HIS A 7 -1.83 -8.27 12.17
CA HIS A 7 -3.10 -8.80 12.69
C HIS A 7 -3.70 -7.88 13.76
N ASP A 8 -2.92 -7.47 14.74
CA ASP A 8 -3.38 -6.61 15.84
C ASP A 8 -3.74 -5.21 15.35
N LEU A 9 -2.97 -4.67 14.40
CA LEU A 9 -3.26 -3.39 13.76
C LEU A 9 -4.59 -3.44 13.00
N LEU A 10 -4.80 -4.49 12.21
CA LEU A 10 -6.05 -4.68 11.48
C LEU A 10 -7.23 -4.84 12.43
N GLN A 11 -7.10 -5.67 13.48
CA GLN A 11 -8.16 -5.87 14.46
C GLN A 11 -8.52 -4.56 15.18
N SER A 12 -7.52 -3.75 15.56
CA SER A 12 -7.77 -2.45 16.21
C SER A 12 -8.42 -1.42 15.27
N THR A 13 -8.05 -1.43 13.98
CA THR A 13 -8.55 -0.47 12.98
C THR A 13 -9.93 -0.84 12.44
N LEU A 14 -10.18 -2.13 12.22
CA LEU A 14 -11.45 -2.61 11.65
C LEU A 14 -12.54 -2.80 12.73
N GLY A 15 -12.13 -2.86 13.99
CA GLY A 15 -13.04 -3.07 15.13
C GLY A 15 -13.54 -4.52 15.21
N ASN A 16 -14.63 -4.72 15.94
CA ASN A 16 -15.22 -6.05 16.20
C ASN A 16 -16.41 -6.39 15.27
N SER A 17 -16.67 -5.56 14.26
CA SER A 17 -17.79 -5.78 13.33
C SER A 17 -17.54 -6.92 12.35
N VAL A 18 -16.27 -7.20 12.04
CA VAL A 18 -15.85 -8.25 11.11
C VAL A 18 -14.82 -9.18 11.75
N GLN A 19 -14.80 -10.44 11.31
CA GLN A 19 -13.81 -11.43 11.76
C GLN A 19 -12.60 -11.41 10.83
N ILE A 20 -11.40 -11.19 11.38
CA ILE A 20 -10.16 -11.27 10.60
C ILE A 20 -9.62 -12.69 10.66
N LYS A 21 -9.38 -13.28 9.50
CA LYS A 21 -8.73 -14.59 9.31
C LYS A 21 -7.42 -14.40 8.57
N THR A 22 -6.40 -15.14 8.99
CA THR A 22 -5.10 -15.12 8.31
C THR A 22 -4.70 -16.52 7.88
N SER A 23 -4.20 -16.65 6.65
CA SER A 23 -3.71 -17.91 6.09
C SER A 23 -2.38 -17.63 5.35
N PHE A 24 -1.27 -17.79 6.07
CA PHE A 24 0.05 -17.51 5.52
C PHE A 24 0.76 -18.78 5.13
N ARG A 25 1.23 -18.83 3.89
CA ARG A 25 1.98 -19.94 3.35
C ARG A 25 3.36 -20.07 4.02
N SER A 26 3.73 -21.25 4.51
CA SER A 26 4.99 -21.48 5.24
C SER A 26 6.23 -21.45 4.33
N ASP A 27 6.10 -21.87 3.05
CA ASP A 27 7.14 -21.88 2.03
C ASP A 27 7.03 -20.69 1.06
N LEU A 28 6.58 -19.54 1.58
CA LEU A 28 6.40 -18.33 0.80
C LEU A 28 7.73 -17.85 0.24
N TRP A 29 7.75 -17.52 -1.04
CA TRP A 29 8.89 -16.86 -1.67
C TRP A 29 9.12 -15.48 -1.08
N ARG A 30 10.29 -14.93 -1.31
CA ARG A 30 10.60 -13.56 -0.90
C ARG A 30 10.22 -12.60 -2.01
N ALA A 31 9.76 -11.41 -1.64
CA ALA A 31 9.58 -10.26 -2.51
C ALA A 31 10.36 -9.08 -1.93
N LEU A 32 10.94 -8.26 -2.79
CA LEU A 32 11.65 -7.04 -2.37
C LEU A 32 10.67 -5.86 -2.49
N VAL A 33 10.14 -5.43 -1.36
CA VAL A 33 9.15 -4.35 -1.29
C VAL A 33 9.41 -3.49 -0.05
N ASP A 34 8.96 -2.25 -0.08
CA ASP A 34 8.93 -1.40 1.11
C ASP A 34 7.89 -1.93 2.10
N PRO A 35 8.29 -2.29 3.35
CA PRO A 35 7.38 -2.80 4.37
C PRO A 35 6.22 -1.84 4.67
N ASN A 36 6.47 -0.54 4.72
CA ASN A 36 5.43 0.45 5.04
C ASN A 36 4.40 0.55 3.92
N GLN A 37 4.82 0.45 2.67
CA GLN A 37 3.91 0.50 1.52
C GLN A 37 3.02 -0.74 1.41
N ILE A 38 3.54 -1.94 1.67
CA ILE A 38 2.70 -3.14 1.67
C ILE A 38 1.73 -3.14 2.85
N GLU A 39 2.13 -2.64 4.03
CA GLU A 39 1.24 -2.49 5.17
C GLU A 39 0.11 -1.52 4.86
N LEU A 40 0.41 -0.36 4.28
CA LEU A 40 -0.60 0.62 3.87
C LEU A 40 -1.53 0.05 2.78
N ALA A 41 -1.00 -0.70 1.83
CA ALA A 41 -1.79 -1.34 0.79
C ALA A 41 -2.79 -2.35 1.38
N VAL A 42 -2.34 -3.23 2.28
CA VAL A 42 -3.20 -4.21 2.95
C VAL A 42 -4.23 -3.52 3.83
N LEU A 43 -3.86 -2.47 4.56
CA LEU A 43 -4.78 -1.70 5.38
C LEU A 43 -5.90 -1.05 4.53
N ASN A 44 -5.55 -0.44 3.39
CA ASN A 44 -6.52 0.12 2.45
C ASN A 44 -7.50 -0.94 1.92
N LEU A 45 -7.01 -2.12 1.57
CA LEU A 45 -7.87 -3.22 1.13
C LEU A 45 -8.77 -3.72 2.25
N ALA A 46 -8.24 -3.86 3.46
CA ALA A 46 -9.01 -4.33 4.61
C ALA A 46 -10.11 -3.34 5.03
N ILE A 47 -9.85 -2.03 4.96
CA ILE A 47 -10.87 -0.99 5.17
C ILE A 47 -11.97 -1.07 4.09
N ASN A 48 -11.60 -1.25 2.82
CA ASN A 48 -12.58 -1.42 1.74
C ASN A 48 -13.43 -2.68 1.92
N ALA A 49 -12.81 -3.79 2.32
CA ALA A 49 -13.48 -5.04 2.63
C ALA A 49 -14.47 -4.88 3.81
N ARG A 50 -14.05 -4.22 4.92
CA ARG A 50 -14.94 -3.92 6.05
C ARG A 50 -16.15 -3.08 5.62
N ASP A 51 -15.92 -2.05 4.80
CA ASP A 51 -16.98 -1.14 4.37
C ASP A 51 -18.00 -1.81 3.42
N ALA A 52 -17.61 -2.93 2.80
CA ALA A 52 -18.48 -3.76 1.96
C ALA A 52 -19.15 -4.91 2.73
N SER A 53 -18.77 -5.12 4.00
CA SER A 53 -19.19 -6.25 4.83
C SER A 53 -20.26 -5.85 5.84
N GLU A 54 -21.06 -6.83 6.26
CA GLU A 54 -22.03 -6.70 7.36
C GLU A 54 -21.43 -7.19 8.69
N VAL A 55 -22.15 -6.95 9.79
CA VAL A 55 -21.71 -7.41 11.12
C VAL A 55 -21.71 -8.95 11.16
N GLY A 56 -20.57 -9.52 11.47
CA GLY A 56 -20.38 -10.98 11.53
C GLY A 56 -19.69 -11.57 10.30
N ASP A 57 -19.52 -10.78 9.25
CA ASP A 57 -18.74 -11.16 8.06
C ASP A 57 -17.25 -11.38 8.38
N SER A 58 -16.54 -12.01 7.46
CA SER A 58 -15.12 -12.29 7.61
C SER A 58 -14.27 -11.67 6.50
N ILE A 59 -13.10 -11.17 6.90
CA ILE A 59 -12.05 -10.73 5.99
C ILE A 59 -10.88 -11.68 6.13
N THR A 60 -10.46 -12.29 5.03
CA THR A 60 -9.35 -13.24 5.00
C THR A 60 -8.13 -12.59 4.33
N LEU A 61 -7.01 -12.55 5.04
CA LEU A 61 -5.70 -12.16 4.53
C LEU A 61 -4.88 -13.41 4.26
N GLU A 62 -4.47 -13.61 3.01
CA GLU A 62 -3.74 -14.81 2.61
C GLU A 62 -2.46 -14.47 1.84
N THR A 63 -1.49 -15.40 1.89
CA THR A 63 -0.30 -15.32 1.04
C THR A 63 -0.09 -16.61 0.28
N ALA A 64 0.34 -16.50 -0.99
CA ALA A 64 0.61 -17.62 -1.86
C ALA A 64 1.80 -17.35 -2.79
N ASN A 65 2.35 -18.42 -3.36
CA ASN A 65 3.25 -18.33 -4.51
C ASN A 65 2.46 -18.60 -5.78
N ALA A 66 2.71 -17.82 -6.84
CA ALA A 66 2.04 -18.02 -8.12
C ALA A 66 3.00 -17.84 -9.29
N THR A 67 2.80 -18.64 -10.34
CA THR A 67 3.37 -18.41 -11.66
C THR A 67 2.25 -17.93 -12.57
N VAL A 68 2.42 -16.74 -13.15
CA VAL A 68 1.39 -16.05 -13.95
C VAL A 68 1.81 -16.02 -15.42
N GLY A 69 0.87 -16.28 -16.31
CA GLY A 69 1.02 -16.14 -17.75
C GLY A 69 0.95 -14.69 -18.24
N PRO A 70 0.87 -14.46 -19.55
CA PRO A 70 0.69 -13.11 -20.09
C PRO A 70 -0.54 -12.41 -19.52
N PRO A 71 -0.47 -11.09 -19.26
CA PRO A 71 -1.59 -10.34 -18.69
C PRO A 71 -2.76 -10.25 -19.67
N GLU A 72 -3.98 -10.35 -19.15
CA GLU A 72 -5.22 -10.16 -19.91
C GLU A 72 -5.64 -8.68 -19.98
N ASN A 73 -5.16 -7.86 -19.05
CA ASN A 73 -5.43 -6.42 -18.99
C ASN A 73 -4.26 -5.63 -18.38
N ALA A 74 -4.33 -4.29 -18.47
CA ALA A 74 -3.26 -3.40 -18.05
C ALA A 74 -2.97 -3.41 -16.53
N HIS A 75 -3.89 -3.90 -15.71
CA HIS A 75 -3.74 -3.91 -14.24
C HIS A 75 -3.01 -5.17 -13.77
N GLU A 76 -3.04 -6.24 -14.56
CA GLU A 76 -2.41 -7.51 -14.23
C GLU A 76 -0.88 -7.45 -14.31
N PRO A 77 -0.18 -8.34 -13.58
CA PRO A 77 1.27 -8.45 -13.65
C PRO A 77 1.72 -9.04 -14.99
N PRO A 78 2.92 -8.73 -15.47
CA PRO A 78 3.58 -9.47 -16.57
C PRO A 78 3.69 -10.98 -16.27
N ALA A 79 4.02 -11.79 -17.28
CA ALA A 79 4.31 -13.20 -17.07
C ALA A 79 5.53 -13.36 -16.14
N GLY A 80 5.44 -14.24 -15.13
CA GLY A 80 6.52 -14.43 -14.17
C GLY A 80 6.11 -15.15 -12.90
N GLU A 81 7.03 -15.20 -11.93
CA GLU A 81 6.82 -15.77 -10.60
C GLU A 81 6.57 -14.66 -9.57
N TYR A 82 5.55 -14.84 -8.75
CA TYR A 82 5.06 -13.82 -7.84
C TYR A 82 4.76 -14.36 -6.44
N VAL A 83 5.02 -13.55 -5.45
CA VAL A 83 4.37 -13.63 -4.14
C VAL A 83 3.03 -12.92 -4.27
N VAL A 84 1.96 -13.59 -3.89
CA VAL A 84 0.60 -13.04 -3.93
C VAL A 84 0.16 -12.73 -2.51
N VAL A 85 -0.33 -11.53 -2.29
CA VAL A 85 -1.02 -11.12 -1.06
C VAL A 85 -2.46 -10.86 -1.45
N SER A 86 -3.40 -11.58 -0.84
CA SER A 86 -4.84 -11.43 -1.11
C SER A 86 -5.61 -11.02 0.13
N VAL A 87 -6.56 -10.11 -0.07
CA VAL A 87 -7.58 -9.72 0.90
C VAL A 87 -8.92 -10.09 0.30
N THR A 88 -9.64 -10.97 0.98
CA THR A 88 -10.93 -11.49 0.53
C THR A 88 -11.99 -11.22 1.58
N ASP A 89 -13.11 -10.63 1.20
CA ASP A 89 -14.32 -10.46 2.01
C ASP A 89 -15.47 -11.30 1.45
N ASN A 90 -16.48 -11.52 2.27
CA ASN A 90 -17.76 -12.14 1.90
C ASN A 90 -18.90 -11.11 1.92
N GLY A 91 -18.58 -9.85 1.68
CA GLY A 91 -19.54 -8.74 1.70
C GLY A 91 -20.40 -8.64 0.43
N THR A 92 -20.86 -7.43 0.15
CA THR A 92 -21.85 -7.17 -0.94
C THR A 92 -21.32 -7.43 -2.34
N GLY A 93 -19.99 -7.44 -2.53
CA GLY A 93 -19.36 -7.57 -3.85
C GLY A 93 -19.63 -6.38 -4.78
N MET A 94 -19.26 -6.53 -6.06
CA MET A 94 -19.35 -5.49 -7.07
C MET A 94 -20.08 -5.97 -8.34
N THR A 95 -20.85 -5.07 -8.98
CA THR A 95 -21.34 -5.29 -10.33
C THR A 95 -20.21 -5.18 -11.35
N LYS A 96 -20.44 -5.66 -12.57
CA LYS A 96 -19.42 -5.57 -13.66
C LYS A 96 -19.07 -4.12 -13.99
N GLU A 97 -20.04 -3.21 -13.92
CA GLU A 97 -19.87 -1.78 -14.19
C GLU A 97 -19.00 -1.10 -13.11
N VAL A 98 -19.20 -1.45 -11.84
CA VAL A 98 -18.39 -0.97 -10.72
C VAL A 98 -16.97 -1.53 -10.83
N LEU A 99 -16.85 -2.84 -11.06
CA LEU A 99 -15.56 -3.52 -11.19
C LEU A 99 -14.70 -2.93 -12.32
N ALA A 100 -15.31 -2.59 -13.46
CA ALA A 100 -14.61 -1.98 -14.59
C ALA A 100 -13.98 -0.61 -14.26
N LYS A 101 -14.55 0.12 -13.28
CA LYS A 101 -14.08 1.44 -12.84
C LYS A 101 -13.34 1.42 -11.51
N ALA A 102 -13.23 0.27 -10.86
CA ALA A 102 -12.71 0.15 -9.50
C ALA A 102 -11.28 0.69 -9.32
N PHE A 103 -10.49 0.72 -10.40
CA PHE A 103 -9.13 1.26 -10.40
C PHE A 103 -9.03 2.74 -10.80
N GLU A 104 -10.14 3.37 -11.24
CA GLU A 104 -10.13 4.78 -11.62
C GLU A 104 -9.94 5.64 -10.35
N PRO A 105 -8.97 6.58 -10.33
CA PRO A 105 -8.82 7.50 -9.20
C PRO A 105 -10.09 8.32 -8.96
N PHE A 106 -10.44 8.51 -7.70
CA PHE A 106 -11.63 9.22 -7.23
C PHE A 106 -12.97 8.53 -7.51
N TYR A 107 -12.97 7.37 -8.16
CA TYR A 107 -14.20 6.60 -8.33
C TYR A 107 -14.60 5.92 -7.01
N THR A 108 -15.83 6.18 -6.56
CA THR A 108 -16.38 5.59 -5.34
C THR A 108 -17.89 5.40 -5.47
N THR A 109 -18.39 4.31 -4.91
CA THR A 109 -19.83 4.05 -4.74
C THR A 109 -20.35 4.46 -3.36
N LYS A 110 -19.44 4.92 -2.48
CA LYS A 110 -19.77 5.39 -1.13
C LYS A 110 -20.37 6.80 -1.19
N GLU A 111 -21.14 7.15 -0.16
CA GLU A 111 -21.70 8.51 -0.02
C GLU A 111 -20.60 9.57 0.03
N ILE A 112 -20.96 10.77 -0.39
CA ILE A 112 -20.03 11.93 -0.38
C ILE A 112 -19.44 12.13 1.01
N GLY A 113 -18.11 12.16 1.08
CA GLY A 113 -17.35 12.31 2.32
C GLY A 113 -17.02 11.00 3.05
N LYS A 114 -17.55 9.84 2.63
CA LYS A 114 -17.26 8.53 3.23
C LYS A 114 -16.23 7.70 2.46
N GLY A 115 -15.74 8.19 1.34
CA GLY A 115 -14.70 7.51 0.57
C GLY A 115 -13.99 8.46 -0.38
N SER A 116 -12.67 8.43 -0.38
CA SER A 116 -11.84 9.26 -1.28
C SER A 116 -11.80 8.74 -2.72
N GLY A 117 -12.15 7.46 -2.94
CA GLY A 117 -11.97 6.80 -4.25
C GLY A 117 -10.50 6.58 -4.65
N LEU A 118 -9.57 6.72 -3.71
CA LEU A 118 -8.13 6.61 -4.00
C LEU A 118 -7.53 5.27 -3.54
N GLY A 119 -8.19 4.51 -2.66
CA GLY A 119 -7.60 3.33 -2.04
C GLY A 119 -7.11 2.28 -3.05
N LEU A 120 -7.96 1.82 -3.96
CA LEU A 120 -7.59 0.80 -4.95
C LEU A 120 -6.57 1.30 -5.98
N SER A 121 -6.68 2.55 -6.42
CA SER A 121 -5.72 3.15 -7.37
C SER A 121 -4.33 3.31 -6.75
N GLN A 122 -4.23 3.66 -5.46
CA GLN A 122 -2.97 3.71 -4.72
C GLN A 122 -2.33 2.33 -4.58
N VAL A 123 -3.13 1.31 -4.22
CA VAL A 123 -2.64 -0.08 -4.13
C VAL A 123 -2.14 -0.59 -5.48
N LEU A 124 -2.86 -0.29 -6.58
CA LEU A 124 -2.40 -0.61 -7.93
C LEU A 124 -1.08 0.12 -8.27
N GLY A 125 -0.98 1.40 -7.93
CA GLY A 125 0.25 2.19 -8.13
C GLY A 125 1.45 1.56 -7.42
N PHE A 126 1.29 1.18 -6.16
CA PHE A 126 2.30 0.45 -5.39
C PHE A 126 2.68 -0.89 -6.06
N ALA A 127 1.69 -1.71 -6.45
CA ALA A 127 1.94 -2.99 -7.09
C ALA A 127 2.73 -2.83 -8.40
N LYS A 128 2.38 -1.82 -9.22
CA LYS A 128 3.08 -1.50 -10.48
C LYS A 128 4.49 -0.97 -10.25
N GLN A 129 4.70 -0.08 -9.27
CA GLN A 129 6.04 0.42 -8.90
C GLN A 129 6.95 -0.71 -8.42
N SER A 130 6.38 -1.73 -7.79
CA SER A 130 7.10 -2.95 -7.37
C SER A 130 7.35 -3.94 -8.53
N GLY A 131 7.01 -3.60 -9.77
CA GLY A 131 7.15 -4.48 -10.94
C GLY A 131 6.08 -5.58 -11.05
N GLY A 132 5.03 -5.48 -10.27
CA GLY A 132 3.93 -6.43 -10.22
C GLY A 132 2.62 -5.91 -10.82
N GLY A 133 1.51 -6.27 -10.21
CA GLY A 133 0.17 -5.87 -10.62
C GLY A 133 -0.90 -6.33 -9.65
N MET A 134 -2.16 -6.14 -10.03
CA MET A 134 -3.32 -6.54 -9.24
C MET A 134 -4.35 -7.28 -10.08
N ARG A 135 -5.12 -8.12 -9.40
CA ARG A 135 -6.36 -8.73 -9.92
C ARG A 135 -7.47 -8.59 -8.89
N ILE A 136 -8.68 -8.26 -9.36
CA ILE A 136 -9.88 -8.23 -8.53
C ILE A 136 -10.87 -9.24 -9.08
N GLU A 137 -11.36 -10.10 -8.22
CA GLU A 137 -12.43 -11.03 -8.49
C GLU A 137 -13.59 -10.66 -7.57
N SER A 138 -14.76 -10.32 -8.14
CA SER A 138 -15.91 -9.89 -7.35
C SER A 138 -17.22 -10.29 -8.03
N ARG A 139 -18.21 -10.67 -7.21
CA ARG A 139 -19.60 -10.93 -7.63
C ARG A 139 -20.54 -10.38 -6.58
N VAL A 140 -21.64 -9.83 -7.07
CA VAL A 140 -22.69 -9.28 -6.18
C VAL A 140 -23.22 -10.39 -5.26
N GLY A 141 -23.17 -10.15 -3.97
CA GLY A 141 -23.61 -11.08 -2.93
C GLY A 141 -22.65 -12.23 -2.59
N GLU A 142 -21.48 -12.31 -3.27
CA GLU A 142 -20.45 -13.32 -2.99
C GLU A 142 -19.19 -12.71 -2.38
N GLY A 143 -19.08 -11.37 -2.35
CA GLY A 143 -17.92 -10.65 -1.84
C GLY A 143 -16.88 -10.29 -2.89
N THR A 144 -15.69 -9.91 -2.43
CA THR A 144 -14.59 -9.46 -3.27
C THR A 144 -13.28 -10.09 -2.82
N SER A 145 -12.46 -10.53 -3.78
CA SER A 145 -11.08 -10.94 -3.57
C SER A 145 -10.15 -10.02 -4.36
N VAL A 146 -9.28 -9.28 -3.66
CA VAL A 146 -8.26 -8.43 -4.25
C VAL A 146 -6.90 -9.08 -4.06
N LYS A 147 -6.17 -9.31 -5.14
CA LYS A 147 -4.87 -9.98 -5.16
C LYS A 147 -3.78 -9.00 -5.64
N ILE A 148 -2.77 -8.78 -4.81
CA ILE A 148 -1.56 -8.03 -5.13
C ILE A 148 -0.48 -9.02 -5.53
N TYR A 149 0.13 -8.84 -6.68
CA TYR A 149 1.23 -9.66 -7.20
C TYR A 149 2.54 -8.89 -7.04
N LEU A 150 3.48 -9.44 -6.29
CA LEU A 150 4.81 -8.88 -6.05
C LEU A 150 5.85 -9.81 -6.64
N PRO A 151 6.77 -9.34 -7.49
CA PRO A 151 7.76 -10.20 -8.13
C PRO A 151 8.54 -11.00 -7.09
N ARG A 152 8.77 -12.29 -7.40
CA ARG A 152 9.67 -13.12 -6.60
C ARG A 152 11.08 -12.53 -6.64
N ALA A 153 11.64 -12.22 -5.48
CA ALA A 153 13.03 -11.79 -5.39
C ALA A 153 13.96 -12.99 -5.67
N MET A 154 14.83 -12.84 -6.65
CA MET A 154 15.89 -13.82 -6.91
C MET A 154 17.00 -13.67 -5.85
N ARG A 155 17.82 -14.70 -5.67
CA ARG A 155 18.90 -14.69 -4.67
C ARG A 155 19.93 -13.57 -4.93
N SER A 156 20.05 -13.14 -6.18
CA SER A 156 20.87 -12.01 -6.62
C SER A 156 20.30 -10.64 -6.24
N ASP A 157 18.97 -10.56 -6.03
CA ASP A 157 18.29 -9.30 -5.73
C ASP A 157 18.24 -9.03 -4.23
N LEU A 158 18.51 -10.07 -3.44
CA LEU A 158 18.58 -9.92 -1.99
C LEU A 158 19.90 -9.24 -1.65
N PRO A 159 19.91 -8.19 -0.82
CA PRO A 159 21.13 -7.69 -0.24
C PRO A 159 21.88 -8.88 0.36
N LEU A 160 23.10 -9.14 -0.11
CA LEU A 160 23.99 -10.06 0.59
C LEU A 160 23.95 -9.64 2.06
N PRO A 161 23.92 -10.61 3.04
CA PRO A 161 24.12 -10.23 4.42
C PRO A 161 25.44 -9.48 4.44
N SER A 162 25.37 -8.17 4.38
CA SER A 162 26.48 -7.33 4.67
C SER A 162 26.81 -7.66 6.12
N GLU A 163 27.88 -8.44 6.34
CA GLU A 163 28.63 -8.21 7.55
C GLU A 163 28.66 -6.71 7.71
N SER A 164 28.14 -6.23 8.81
CA SER A 164 27.98 -4.82 9.13
C SER A 164 29.35 -4.13 9.18
N ILE A 165 29.98 -4.02 8.03
CA ILE A 165 30.93 -2.96 7.78
C ILE A 165 30.02 -1.75 7.65
N GLY A 166 29.94 -0.99 8.73
CA GLY A 166 29.16 0.23 8.82
C GLY A 166 29.38 1.06 7.56
N ALA A 167 28.46 0.89 6.59
CA ALA A 167 28.35 1.91 5.58
C ALA A 167 28.08 3.18 6.38
N PRO A 168 28.94 4.20 6.26
CA PRO A 168 28.66 5.44 6.94
C PRO A 168 27.27 5.85 6.42
N LYS A 169 26.27 5.87 7.32
CA LYS A 169 25.12 6.73 7.12
C LYS A 169 25.76 8.06 6.77
N ARG A 170 25.79 8.42 5.50
CA ARG A 170 26.05 9.79 5.11
C ARG A 170 24.90 10.59 5.72
N SER A 171 25.04 10.85 7.00
CA SER A 171 24.39 11.96 7.64
C SER A 171 24.90 13.16 6.84
N VAL A 172 24.09 13.62 5.90
CA VAL A 172 24.31 14.89 5.22
C VAL A 172 23.98 15.95 6.27
N LYS A 173 24.79 16.02 7.32
CA LYS A 173 24.71 17.09 8.30
C LYS A 173 25.08 18.38 7.57
N GLY A 174 24.26 19.39 7.71
CA GLY A 174 24.52 20.70 7.14
C GLY A 174 24.04 20.92 5.71
N ALA A 175 23.13 20.09 5.19
CA ALA A 175 22.47 20.42 3.92
C ALA A 175 21.59 21.68 4.07
N VAL A 176 21.55 22.49 3.01
CA VAL A 176 20.56 23.58 2.91
C VAL A 176 19.32 23.01 2.25
N ILE A 177 18.18 23.11 2.94
CA ILE A 177 16.88 22.57 2.50
C ILE A 177 15.94 23.74 2.28
N LEU A 178 15.39 23.84 1.09
CA LEU A 178 14.27 24.75 0.80
C LEU A 178 12.95 24.02 1.14
N LEU A 179 12.24 24.51 2.13
CA LEU A 179 10.94 24.00 2.55
C LEU A 179 9.84 24.94 2.04
N VAL A 180 8.95 24.41 1.19
CA VAL A 180 7.84 25.15 0.63
C VAL A 180 6.54 24.50 1.07
N ASP A 181 5.72 25.23 1.84
CA ASP A 181 4.42 24.78 2.32
C ASP A 181 3.54 26.01 2.56
N ASP A 182 2.29 25.99 2.14
CA ASP A 182 1.36 27.10 2.32
C ASP A 182 0.76 27.17 3.73
N ASP A 183 0.70 26.02 4.43
CA ASP A 183 0.30 25.97 5.83
C ASP A 183 1.48 26.35 6.76
N SER A 184 1.34 27.51 7.42
CA SER A 184 2.38 28.02 8.30
C SER A 184 2.68 27.12 9.50
N ALA A 185 1.67 26.42 10.05
CA ALA A 185 1.86 25.52 11.20
C ALA A 185 2.60 24.26 10.79
N VAL A 186 2.24 23.66 9.65
CA VAL A 186 2.93 22.49 9.09
C VAL A 186 4.37 22.86 8.73
N ARG A 187 4.59 24.01 8.10
CA ARG A 187 5.90 24.51 7.71
C ARG A 187 6.81 24.69 8.93
N GLU A 188 6.32 25.34 10.01
CA GLU A 188 7.10 25.58 11.22
C GLU A 188 7.52 24.27 11.90
N VAL A 189 6.60 23.32 12.07
CA VAL A 189 6.88 21.99 12.66
C VAL A 189 7.90 21.24 11.81
N THR A 190 7.73 21.19 10.50
CA THR A 190 8.65 20.51 9.57
C THR A 190 10.04 21.16 9.60
N ALA A 191 10.11 22.50 9.60
CA ALA A 191 11.37 23.22 9.68
C ALA A 191 12.11 22.95 11.01
N SER A 192 11.39 22.86 12.13
CA SER A 192 11.98 22.51 13.43
C SER A 192 12.62 21.12 13.38
N ILE A 193 11.89 20.12 12.88
CA ILE A 193 12.41 18.74 12.77
C ILE A 193 13.68 18.70 11.89
N LEU A 194 13.68 19.38 10.77
CA LEU A 194 14.82 19.41 9.86
C LEU A 194 16.04 20.11 10.48
N ARG A 195 15.83 21.18 11.26
CA ARG A 195 16.91 21.86 12.01
C ARG A 195 17.48 20.99 13.11
N ASP A 196 16.62 20.23 13.84
CA ASP A 196 17.06 19.27 14.85
C ASP A 196 17.90 18.14 14.26
N LEU A 197 17.63 17.77 13.02
CA LEU A 197 18.44 16.82 12.23
C LEU A 197 19.78 17.43 11.75
N GLY A 198 20.03 18.73 12.00
CA GLY A 198 21.29 19.41 11.70
C GLY A 198 21.34 20.04 10.31
N HIS A 199 20.18 20.32 9.68
CA HIS A 199 20.09 20.99 8.38
C HIS A 199 19.86 22.50 8.53
N VAL A 200 20.26 23.28 7.52
CA VAL A 200 19.86 24.68 7.37
C VAL A 200 18.57 24.73 6.56
N VAL A 201 17.50 25.32 7.09
CA VAL A 201 16.19 25.34 6.44
C VAL A 201 15.83 26.75 6.03
N ILE A 202 15.55 26.93 4.75
CA ILE A 202 14.96 28.15 4.18
C ILE A 202 13.47 27.88 3.99
N GLU A 203 12.63 28.70 4.61
CA GLU A 203 11.18 28.51 4.61
C GLU A 203 10.49 29.48 3.66
N VAL A 204 9.55 28.97 2.85
CA VAL A 204 8.76 29.77 1.91
C VAL A 204 7.32 29.29 1.92
N GLY A 205 6.38 30.23 1.91
CA GLY A 205 4.93 29.95 1.95
C GLY A 205 4.29 29.69 0.58
N SER A 206 5.04 29.78 -0.51
CA SER A 206 4.48 29.55 -1.85
C SER A 206 5.54 29.18 -2.87
N GLY A 207 5.12 28.52 -3.97
CA GLY A 207 6.01 28.22 -5.09
C GLY A 207 6.56 29.46 -5.78
N GLY A 208 5.80 30.57 -5.84
CA GLY A 208 6.26 31.85 -6.36
C GLY A 208 7.42 32.40 -5.52
N GLY A 209 7.26 32.44 -4.18
CA GLY A 209 8.34 32.87 -3.30
C GLY A 209 9.59 31.98 -3.34
N ALA A 210 9.43 30.72 -3.73
CA ALA A 210 10.57 29.80 -3.91
C ALA A 210 11.38 30.08 -5.19
N LEU A 211 10.76 30.66 -6.20
CA LEU A 211 11.41 31.05 -7.46
C LEU A 211 12.12 32.40 -7.38
N ASP A 212 11.81 33.19 -6.36
CA ASP A 212 12.40 34.51 -6.12
C ASP A 212 13.67 34.45 -5.25
N LEU A 213 14.08 33.27 -4.82
CA LEU A 213 15.30 32.99 -4.04
C LEU A 213 16.48 32.63 -4.93
#